data_a44687f39d3fe6e6902238f973915a32
#
_entry.id   a44687f39d3fe6e6902238f973915a32
#
_cell.length_a   1.000
_cell.length_b   1.000
_cell.length_c   1.000
_cell.angle_alpha   90.00
_cell.angle_beta   90.00
_cell.angle_gamma   90.00
#
_symmetry.space_group_name_H-M   'P 1'
#
loop_
_entity.id
_entity.type
_entity.pdbx_description
1 polymer ?
#
loop_
_entity_poly.entity_id
_entity_poly.type
_entity_poly.pdbx_seq_one_letter_code
_entity_poly.pdbx_strand_id
1 'polypeptide(L)'
;METPFIFGKIATEKNFTDREKETAELVQNFTSLINTIIISPRRWGKSSLVNKAAKLAMAQDSNLRICHIDLFNVRSEEHFYSLLAQKVIAATSTKWEEAIESAKSFFSHLVPKISIGTDSTNEVSIDFDWEEVKRNPDEVLDLAEKIARKKGLKIVICVDEFQNIAEFTDPDYFQKKLRSHWQLHQSVAYCLYGSKRHMMMEVFTDSSKPFYKFGNLMFLNKIDTPCLVEFFKSRFADTGKEINDEASHLIAKLVDNHPYYAQQLAQLSWLRTKDVCTVEIVREAHTALVEQLSLLFVTITETLTTQQLNYLKALIADEKAISSTEVMHRYQISSTTSISRSKAALIKNDILDNKAGEISFQDPIYAYWLKTEYFTK
;
A
#
# COMPACT_ATOMS: atom_id res chain seq x y z
N MET A 1 12.32 -27.85 -3.71
CA MET A 1 11.49 -27.27 -4.76
C MET A 1 11.03 -25.90 -4.26
N GLU A 2 11.27 -24.83 -5.01
CA GLU A 2 10.82 -23.49 -4.61
C GLU A 2 9.28 -23.41 -4.69
N THR A 3 8.68 -22.73 -3.72
CA THR A 3 7.24 -22.50 -3.72
C THR A 3 6.84 -21.58 -4.87
N PRO A 4 5.77 -21.89 -5.63
CA PRO A 4 5.35 -21.06 -6.74
C PRO A 4 4.54 -19.81 -6.30
N PHE A 5 4.30 -19.63 -5.01
CA PHE A 5 3.50 -18.52 -4.46
C PHE A 5 4.35 -17.67 -3.53
N ILE A 6 4.16 -16.35 -3.59
CA ILE A 6 4.88 -15.36 -2.78
C ILE A 6 3.90 -14.46 -2.04
N PHE A 7 4.03 -14.40 -0.73
CA PHE A 7 3.32 -13.43 0.12
C PHE A 7 4.30 -12.82 1.15
N GLY A 8 3.96 -11.66 1.70
CA GLY A 8 4.84 -10.92 2.60
C GLY A 8 6.03 -10.23 1.91
N LYS A 9 6.13 -10.32 0.58
CA LYS A 9 7.14 -9.67 -0.26
C LYS A 9 6.48 -9.00 -1.45
N ILE A 10 7.23 -8.16 -2.16
CA ILE A 10 6.78 -7.55 -3.41
C ILE A 10 6.66 -8.65 -4.47
N ALA A 11 5.46 -8.80 -5.05
CA ALA A 11 5.22 -9.73 -6.14
C ALA A 11 5.81 -9.17 -7.45
N THR A 12 6.62 -9.98 -8.13
CA THR A 12 7.27 -9.64 -9.39
C THR A 12 7.01 -10.71 -10.44
N GLU A 13 7.07 -10.35 -11.71
CA GLU A 13 7.00 -11.28 -12.85
C GLU A 13 5.82 -12.26 -12.75
N LYS A 14 6.11 -13.57 -12.71
CA LYS A 14 5.11 -14.65 -12.64
C LYS A 14 4.25 -14.63 -11.39
N ASN A 15 4.69 -13.97 -10.31
CA ASN A 15 3.94 -13.89 -9.06
C ASN A 15 2.98 -12.68 -9.01
N PHE A 16 3.00 -11.85 -10.05
CA PHE A 16 2.10 -10.73 -10.22
C PHE A 16 0.99 -11.14 -11.19
N THR A 17 -0.25 -11.11 -10.73
CA THR A 17 -1.43 -11.44 -11.56
C THR A 17 -2.39 -10.28 -11.58
N ASP A 18 -3.17 -10.19 -12.66
CA ASP A 18 -4.15 -9.12 -12.91
C ASP A 18 -3.50 -7.73 -12.96
N ARG A 19 -4.28 -6.69 -12.96
CA ARG A 19 -3.83 -5.29 -12.95
C ARG A 19 -3.27 -4.78 -14.29
N GLU A 20 -3.61 -5.41 -15.41
CA GLU A 20 -3.15 -4.97 -16.72
C GLU A 20 -3.61 -3.55 -17.02
N LYS A 21 -4.88 -3.22 -16.68
CA LYS A 21 -5.46 -1.88 -16.88
C LYS A 21 -4.76 -0.85 -16.01
N GLU A 22 -4.66 -1.12 -14.71
CA GLU A 22 -3.99 -0.23 -13.76
C GLU A 22 -2.51 -0.08 -14.08
N THR A 23 -1.84 -1.16 -14.53
CA THR A 23 -0.45 -1.12 -14.97
C THR A 23 -0.29 -0.23 -16.19
N ALA A 24 -1.12 -0.39 -17.23
CA ALA A 24 -1.08 0.41 -18.45
C ALA A 24 -1.36 1.89 -18.17
N GLU A 25 -2.37 2.20 -17.36
CA GLU A 25 -2.69 3.56 -16.94
C GLU A 25 -1.52 4.20 -16.18
N LEU A 26 -0.91 3.46 -15.25
CA LEU A 26 0.20 3.98 -14.45
C LEU A 26 1.46 4.21 -15.30
N VAL A 27 1.76 3.32 -16.26
CA VAL A 27 2.85 3.51 -17.24
C VAL A 27 2.62 4.77 -18.07
N GLN A 28 1.39 4.98 -18.55
CA GLN A 28 1.04 6.21 -19.29
C GLN A 28 1.19 7.46 -18.42
N ASN A 29 0.73 7.42 -17.17
CA ASN A 29 0.86 8.55 -16.25
C ASN A 29 2.32 8.86 -15.97
N PHE A 30 3.18 7.87 -15.79
CA PHE A 30 4.61 8.06 -15.54
C PHE A 30 5.32 8.67 -16.76
N THR A 31 5.09 8.14 -17.95
CA THR A 31 5.72 8.66 -19.19
C THR A 31 5.23 10.05 -19.57
N SER A 32 3.99 10.40 -19.20
CA SER A 32 3.36 11.69 -19.46
C SER A 32 3.50 12.69 -18.29
N LEU A 33 4.21 12.32 -17.21
CA LEU A 33 4.40 13.15 -16.01
C LEU A 33 3.07 13.60 -15.38
N ILE A 34 2.09 12.69 -15.27
CA ILE A 34 0.81 12.92 -14.62
C ILE A 34 0.88 12.46 -13.16
N ASN A 35 0.63 13.38 -12.23
CA ASN A 35 0.53 13.03 -10.81
C ASN A 35 -0.56 11.98 -10.59
N THR A 36 -0.24 10.95 -9.80
CA THR A 36 -1.15 9.83 -9.55
C THR A 36 -1.22 9.53 -8.06
N ILE A 37 -2.42 9.27 -7.57
CA ILE A 37 -2.66 8.88 -6.19
C ILE A 37 -3.29 7.49 -6.20
N ILE A 38 -2.64 6.51 -5.54
CA ILE A 38 -3.16 5.14 -5.45
C ILE A 38 -3.69 4.89 -4.04
N ILE A 39 -4.97 4.59 -3.96
CA ILE A 39 -5.66 4.35 -2.69
C ILE A 39 -6.18 2.92 -2.66
N SER A 40 -5.72 2.15 -1.67
CA SER A 40 -6.24 0.81 -1.41
C SER A 40 -5.86 0.34 -0.01
N PRO A 41 -6.55 -0.65 0.55
CA PRO A 41 -6.17 -1.29 1.81
C PRO A 41 -4.75 -1.89 1.79
N ARG A 42 -4.28 -2.30 2.95
CA ARG A 42 -3.01 -3.03 3.09
C ARG A 42 -3.00 -4.32 2.29
N ARG A 43 -1.82 -4.73 1.82
CA ARG A 43 -1.59 -6.05 1.17
C ARG A 43 -2.38 -6.29 -0.13
N TRP A 44 -2.86 -5.20 -0.77
CA TRP A 44 -3.59 -5.26 -2.04
C TRP A 44 -2.68 -5.11 -3.27
N GLY A 45 -1.36 -5.10 -3.08
CA GLY A 45 -0.38 -5.13 -4.16
C GLY A 45 0.02 -3.76 -4.72
N LYS A 46 -0.22 -2.63 -4.01
CA LYS A 46 0.19 -1.27 -4.44
C LYS A 46 1.65 -1.19 -4.86
N SER A 47 2.55 -1.54 -3.93
CA SER A 47 4.00 -1.42 -4.18
C SER A 47 4.46 -2.36 -5.31
N SER A 48 3.82 -3.53 -5.47
CA SER A 48 4.08 -4.44 -6.61
C SER A 48 3.65 -3.81 -7.94
N LEU A 49 2.46 -3.17 -7.98
CA LEU A 49 1.94 -2.47 -9.16
C LEU A 49 2.86 -1.30 -9.55
N VAL A 50 3.22 -0.44 -8.58
CA VAL A 50 4.12 0.71 -8.82
C VAL A 50 5.46 0.24 -9.35
N ASN A 51 6.06 -0.80 -8.76
CA ASN A 51 7.34 -1.35 -9.24
C ASN A 51 7.25 -1.94 -10.65
N LYS A 52 6.16 -2.66 -10.99
CA LYS A 52 5.94 -3.20 -12.35
C LYS A 52 5.79 -2.06 -13.36
N ALA A 53 4.95 -1.08 -13.06
CA ALA A 53 4.73 0.07 -13.93
C ALA A 53 6.02 0.90 -14.11
N ALA A 54 6.80 1.10 -13.04
CA ALA A 54 8.08 1.80 -13.08
C ALA A 54 9.07 1.13 -14.03
N LYS A 55 9.23 -0.20 -13.94
CA LYS A 55 10.10 -0.96 -14.85
C LYS A 55 9.67 -0.83 -16.32
N LEU A 56 8.37 -0.95 -16.59
CA LEU A 56 7.82 -0.84 -17.94
C LEU A 56 7.95 0.58 -18.49
N ALA A 57 7.68 1.61 -17.68
CA ALA A 57 7.80 3.00 -18.09
C ALA A 57 9.25 3.38 -18.43
N MET A 58 10.23 2.97 -17.59
CA MET A 58 11.65 3.20 -17.86
C MET A 58 12.15 2.43 -19.09
N ALA A 59 11.57 1.31 -19.43
CA ALA A 59 11.88 0.57 -20.66
C ALA A 59 11.33 1.28 -21.90
N GLN A 60 10.26 2.07 -21.78
CA GLN A 60 9.66 2.84 -22.87
C GLN A 60 10.32 4.21 -23.08
N ASP A 61 10.80 4.84 -22.01
CA ASP A 61 11.42 6.17 -22.06
C ASP A 61 12.77 6.15 -21.33
N SER A 62 13.85 6.20 -22.11
CA SER A 62 15.23 6.18 -21.60
C SER A 62 15.62 7.41 -20.76
N ASN A 63 14.88 8.53 -20.88
CA ASN A 63 15.08 9.73 -20.09
C ASN A 63 14.30 9.72 -18.78
N LEU A 64 13.42 8.76 -18.58
CA LEU A 64 12.63 8.62 -17.36
C LEU A 64 13.48 8.03 -16.22
N ARG A 65 13.39 8.63 -15.07
CA ARG A 65 13.95 8.12 -13.80
C ARG A 65 12.85 7.97 -12.78
N ILE A 66 12.87 6.86 -12.05
CA ILE A 66 11.90 6.60 -10.97
C ILE A 66 12.64 6.64 -9.64
N CYS A 67 12.14 7.46 -8.74
CA CYS A 67 12.63 7.61 -7.37
C CYS A 67 11.62 7.00 -6.40
N HIS A 68 12.03 5.99 -5.64
CA HIS A 68 11.18 5.34 -4.63
C HIS A 68 11.52 5.84 -3.23
N ILE A 69 10.53 6.34 -2.52
CA ILE A 69 10.60 6.82 -1.14
C ILE A 69 9.57 6.04 -0.32
N ASP A 70 9.99 5.49 0.81
CA ASP A 70 9.09 4.85 1.78
C ASP A 70 9.07 5.68 3.06
N LEU A 71 7.88 6.18 3.43
CA LEU A 71 7.70 7.00 4.63
C LEU A 71 7.31 6.16 5.86
N PHE A 72 7.41 4.84 5.82
CA PHE A 72 7.03 3.98 6.94
C PHE A 72 7.73 4.35 8.25
N ASN A 73 9.02 4.65 8.20
CA ASN A 73 9.84 5.03 9.36
C ASN A 73 10.13 6.54 9.46
N VAL A 74 9.53 7.37 8.60
CA VAL A 74 9.80 8.81 8.59
C VAL A 74 8.86 9.51 9.57
N ARG A 75 9.44 10.19 10.59
CA ARG A 75 8.72 10.81 11.70
C ARG A 75 8.82 12.33 11.74
N SER A 76 9.67 12.93 10.91
CA SER A 76 9.92 14.39 10.94
C SER A 76 10.12 14.93 9.53
N GLU A 77 9.90 16.23 9.36
CA GLU A 77 10.22 16.95 8.13
C GLU A 77 11.70 16.83 7.76
N GLU A 78 12.58 16.90 8.75
CA GLU A 78 14.03 16.78 8.58
C GLU A 78 14.40 15.45 7.90
N HIS A 79 13.90 14.37 8.45
CA HIS A 79 14.14 13.03 7.88
C HIS A 79 13.54 12.91 6.45
N PHE A 80 12.36 13.52 6.22
CA PHE A 80 11.77 13.55 4.90
C PHE A 80 12.67 14.29 3.88
N TYR A 81 13.19 15.46 4.22
CA TYR A 81 14.06 16.22 3.32
C TYR A 81 15.36 15.48 3.01
N SER A 82 16.02 14.92 4.03
CA SER A 82 17.23 14.12 3.83
C SER A 82 16.98 12.92 2.93
N LEU A 83 15.88 12.19 3.17
CA LEU A 83 15.50 11.03 2.37
C LEU A 83 15.14 11.40 0.92
N LEU A 84 14.40 12.50 0.72
CA LEU A 84 14.04 13.01 -0.60
C LEU A 84 15.30 13.34 -1.40
N ALA A 85 16.22 14.13 -0.83
CA ALA A 85 17.46 14.51 -1.49
C ALA A 85 18.31 13.28 -1.85
N GLN A 86 18.50 12.37 -0.89
CA GLN A 86 19.26 11.13 -1.10
C GLN A 86 18.69 10.29 -2.25
N LYS A 87 17.38 10.03 -2.22
CA LYS A 87 16.74 9.15 -3.22
C LYS A 87 16.69 9.80 -4.62
N VAL A 88 16.47 11.11 -4.70
CA VAL A 88 16.49 11.83 -5.98
C VAL A 88 17.88 11.81 -6.59
N ILE A 89 18.93 12.12 -5.82
CA ILE A 89 20.31 12.11 -6.31
C ILE A 89 20.71 10.70 -6.74
N ALA A 90 20.40 9.67 -5.94
CA ALA A 90 20.68 8.28 -6.28
C ALA A 90 19.98 7.83 -7.56
N ALA A 91 18.71 8.20 -7.77
CA ALA A 91 17.96 7.82 -8.96
C ALA A 91 18.45 8.52 -10.25
N THR A 92 19.13 9.66 -10.12
CA THR A 92 19.56 10.51 -11.26
C THR A 92 21.07 10.46 -11.51
N SER A 93 21.82 9.66 -10.76
CA SER A 93 23.28 9.49 -10.89
C SER A 93 23.61 8.04 -11.23
N THR A 94 24.59 7.83 -12.11
CA THR A 94 25.02 6.49 -12.54
C THR A 94 26.16 5.94 -11.69
N LYS A 95 26.95 6.81 -11.07
CA LYS A 95 28.09 6.47 -10.21
C LYS A 95 28.03 7.30 -8.93
N TRP A 96 28.69 6.83 -7.89
CA TRP A 96 28.72 7.50 -6.59
C TRP A 96 29.46 8.85 -6.63
N GLU A 97 30.53 8.97 -7.46
CA GLU A 97 31.25 10.24 -7.68
C GLU A 97 30.32 11.29 -8.29
N GLU A 98 29.50 10.90 -9.28
CA GLU A 98 28.49 11.75 -9.89
C GLU A 98 27.41 12.16 -8.87
N ALA A 99 27.05 11.26 -7.96
CA ALA A 99 26.08 11.55 -6.89
C ALA A 99 26.63 12.65 -5.94
N ILE A 100 27.89 12.54 -5.53
CA ILE A 100 28.56 13.54 -4.68
C ILE A 100 28.69 14.89 -5.38
N GLU A 101 29.14 14.89 -6.64
CA GLU A 101 29.27 16.11 -7.44
C GLU A 101 27.89 16.76 -7.66
N SER A 102 26.88 15.97 -7.97
CA SER A 102 25.50 16.42 -8.07
C SER A 102 25.02 17.07 -6.78
N ALA A 103 25.21 16.41 -5.63
CA ALA A 103 24.83 16.94 -4.33
C ALA A 103 25.45 18.32 -4.09
N LYS A 104 26.77 18.47 -4.34
CA LYS A 104 27.46 19.74 -4.16
C LYS A 104 27.02 20.82 -5.16
N SER A 105 26.69 20.45 -6.40
CA SER A 105 26.40 21.41 -7.47
C SER A 105 24.99 21.97 -7.48
N PHE A 106 24.03 21.28 -6.83
CA PHE A 106 22.61 21.66 -6.85
C PHE A 106 22.16 22.45 -5.62
N PHE A 107 22.96 22.47 -4.56
CA PHE A 107 22.68 23.25 -3.37
C PHE A 107 23.53 24.53 -3.34
N SER A 108 22.87 25.67 -3.14
CA SER A 108 23.52 26.98 -3.10
C SER A 108 23.80 27.46 -1.68
N HIS A 109 22.86 27.16 -0.76
CA HIS A 109 22.91 27.58 0.64
C HIS A 109 23.01 26.41 1.60
N LEU A 110 22.63 25.20 1.16
CA LEU A 110 22.75 23.99 1.95
C LEU A 110 24.09 23.31 1.72
N VAL A 111 24.79 22.98 2.79
CA VAL A 111 26.02 22.19 2.73
C VAL A 111 25.70 20.74 3.02
N PRO A 112 25.65 19.85 2.00
CA PRO A 112 25.35 18.45 2.22
C PRO A 112 26.48 17.76 2.98
N LYS A 113 26.14 17.11 4.10
CA LYS A 113 27.03 16.19 4.82
C LYS A 113 26.92 14.83 4.14
N ILE A 114 27.93 14.48 3.36
CA ILE A 114 27.93 13.23 2.58
C ILE A 114 28.75 12.19 3.35
N SER A 115 28.13 11.07 3.70
CA SER A 115 28.83 9.91 4.22
C SER A 115 28.64 8.72 3.28
N ILE A 116 29.69 7.93 3.14
CA ILE A 116 29.70 6.72 2.33
C ILE A 116 29.67 5.57 3.32
N GLY A 117 28.63 4.71 3.24
CA GLY A 117 28.55 3.49 4.03
C GLY A 117 29.74 2.59 3.71
N THR A 118 30.39 2.07 4.75
CA THR A 118 31.50 1.11 4.64
C THR A 118 31.02 -0.31 4.42
N ASP A 119 29.70 -0.52 4.42
CA ASP A 119 29.09 -1.82 4.21
C ASP A 119 28.98 -2.17 2.72
N SER A 120 28.79 -3.43 2.41
CA SER A 120 28.73 -4.01 1.06
C SER A 120 27.69 -3.38 0.10
N THR A 121 26.87 -2.46 0.57
CA THR A 121 25.83 -1.77 -0.19
C THR A 121 26.31 -0.48 -0.87
N ASN A 122 27.50 0.07 -0.52
CA ASN A 122 27.99 1.36 -1.02
C ASN A 122 26.93 2.47 -1.04
N GLU A 123 26.04 2.51 -0.07
CA GLU A 123 25.00 3.53 0.00
C GLU A 123 25.60 4.88 0.38
N VAL A 124 25.32 5.89 -0.45
CA VAL A 124 25.66 7.27 -0.14
C VAL A 124 24.53 7.81 0.71
N SER A 125 24.81 8.23 1.96
CA SER A 125 23.87 9.00 2.74
C SER A 125 24.16 10.48 2.63
N ILE A 126 23.10 11.28 2.51
CA ILE A 126 23.14 12.73 2.39
C ILE A 126 22.31 13.31 3.52
N ASP A 127 22.97 14.00 4.41
CA ASP A 127 22.33 14.72 5.51
C ASP A 127 22.62 16.23 5.39
N PHE A 128 21.83 17.02 6.07
CA PHE A 128 21.95 18.48 6.09
C PHE A 128 21.95 19.00 7.54
N ASP A 129 22.39 20.23 7.72
CA ASP A 129 22.09 20.96 8.93
C ASP A 129 20.60 21.35 8.92
N TRP A 130 19.86 20.93 9.93
CA TRP A 130 18.41 21.16 9.99
C TRP A 130 18.03 22.62 10.04
N GLU A 131 18.82 23.46 10.72
CA GLU A 131 18.57 24.89 10.78
C GLU A 131 18.80 25.60 9.43
N GLU A 132 19.70 25.08 8.60
CA GLU A 132 19.88 25.56 7.23
C GLU A 132 18.71 25.11 6.34
N VAL A 133 18.24 23.87 6.48
CA VAL A 133 17.07 23.35 5.73
C VAL A 133 15.81 24.13 6.09
N LYS A 134 15.58 24.44 7.35
CA LYS A 134 14.44 25.26 7.76
C LYS A 134 14.42 26.64 7.12
N ARG A 135 15.61 27.24 6.90
CA ARG A 135 15.74 28.54 6.24
C ARG A 135 15.61 28.46 4.72
N ASN A 136 16.03 27.34 4.12
CA ASN A 136 16.10 27.16 2.66
C ASN A 136 15.46 25.81 2.23
N PRO A 137 14.18 25.50 2.60
CA PRO A 137 13.55 24.24 2.27
C PRO A 137 13.33 24.04 0.76
N ASP A 138 13.22 25.15 0.02
CA ASP A 138 13.03 25.19 -1.43
C ASP A 138 14.17 24.50 -2.19
N GLU A 139 15.40 24.54 -1.65
CA GLU A 139 16.53 23.87 -2.28
C GLU A 139 16.34 22.36 -2.36
N VAL A 140 15.76 21.76 -1.32
CA VAL A 140 15.47 20.31 -1.29
C VAL A 140 14.18 19.98 -2.03
N LEU A 141 13.12 20.77 -1.84
CA LEU A 141 11.83 20.53 -2.47
C LEU A 141 11.87 20.64 -3.98
N ASP A 142 12.66 21.58 -4.53
CA ASP A 142 12.82 21.79 -5.97
C ASP A 142 14.00 21.02 -6.57
N LEU A 143 14.75 20.25 -5.78
CA LEU A 143 15.94 19.53 -6.21
C LEU A 143 15.68 18.65 -7.44
N ALA A 144 14.60 17.85 -7.39
CA ALA A 144 14.25 16.95 -8.49
C ALA A 144 14.00 17.71 -9.80
N GLU A 145 13.26 18.82 -9.75
CA GLU A 145 12.97 19.66 -10.91
C GLU A 145 14.23 20.31 -11.46
N LYS A 146 15.11 20.84 -10.58
CA LYS A 146 16.40 21.42 -10.99
C LYS A 146 17.28 20.39 -11.70
N ILE A 147 17.40 19.17 -11.15
CA ILE A 147 18.16 18.08 -11.77
C ILE A 147 17.53 17.67 -13.10
N ALA A 148 16.20 17.45 -13.14
CA ALA A 148 15.50 17.05 -14.34
C ALA A 148 15.72 18.02 -15.48
N ARG A 149 15.56 19.34 -15.26
CA ARG A 149 15.80 20.38 -16.26
C ARG A 149 17.26 20.42 -16.71
N LYS A 150 18.22 20.39 -15.78
CA LYS A 150 19.66 20.46 -16.12
C LYS A 150 20.14 19.26 -16.92
N LYS A 151 19.64 18.04 -16.59
CA LYS A 151 20.06 16.80 -17.25
C LYS A 151 19.15 16.37 -18.41
N GLY A 152 18.08 17.10 -18.72
CA GLY A 152 17.07 16.71 -19.73
C GLY A 152 16.32 15.43 -19.38
N LEU A 153 16.09 15.19 -18.10
CA LEU A 153 15.40 14.00 -17.58
C LEU A 153 13.94 14.28 -17.27
N LYS A 154 13.16 13.21 -17.24
CA LYS A 154 11.85 13.13 -16.60
C LYS A 154 12.00 12.36 -15.29
N ILE A 155 11.42 12.84 -14.20
CA ILE A 155 11.51 12.15 -12.89
C ILE A 155 10.11 11.87 -12.37
N VAL A 156 9.87 10.64 -11.91
CA VAL A 156 8.68 10.31 -11.13
C VAL A 156 9.10 9.92 -9.72
N ILE A 157 8.56 10.64 -8.74
CA ILE A 157 8.80 10.37 -7.33
C ILE A 157 7.62 9.55 -6.78
N CYS A 158 7.89 8.28 -6.51
CA CYS A 158 6.94 7.34 -5.94
C CYS A 158 7.09 7.32 -4.41
N VAL A 159 6.07 7.77 -3.69
CA VAL A 159 6.09 7.87 -2.23
C VAL A 159 5.12 6.88 -1.62
N ASP A 160 5.65 5.83 -0.98
CA ASP A 160 4.86 4.85 -0.22
C ASP A 160 4.55 5.36 1.19
N GLU A 161 3.43 4.91 1.73
CA GLU A 161 2.90 5.29 3.04
C GLU A 161 2.77 6.82 3.23
N PHE A 162 2.35 7.53 2.17
CA PHE A 162 2.27 8.99 2.14
C PHE A 162 1.44 9.58 3.28
N GLN A 163 0.43 8.87 3.78
CA GLN A 163 -0.37 9.33 4.91
C GLN A 163 0.44 9.56 6.20
N ASN A 164 1.65 9.01 6.31
CA ASN A 164 2.49 9.19 7.50
C ASN A 164 2.98 10.63 7.69
N ILE A 165 2.89 11.48 6.68
CA ILE A 165 3.11 12.94 6.85
C ILE A 165 2.13 13.56 7.86
N ALA A 166 0.99 12.92 8.12
CA ALA A 166 0.04 13.35 9.15
C ALA A 166 0.58 13.17 10.58
N GLU A 167 1.68 12.44 10.76
CA GLU A 167 2.35 12.25 12.05
C GLU A 167 3.41 13.35 12.35
N PHE A 168 3.69 14.26 11.40
CA PHE A 168 4.64 15.35 11.59
C PHE A 168 4.09 16.42 12.54
N THR A 169 4.98 17.27 13.06
CA THR A 169 4.61 18.28 14.08
C THR A 169 3.53 19.25 13.62
N ASP A 170 3.60 19.72 12.36
CA ASP A 170 2.59 20.57 11.73
C ASP A 170 2.23 20.02 10.33
N PRO A 171 1.38 18.98 10.26
CA PRO A 171 1.11 18.28 9.01
C PRO A 171 0.38 19.16 7.99
N ASP A 172 -0.48 20.08 8.40
CA ASP A 172 -1.20 20.96 7.47
C ASP A 172 -0.26 22.00 6.84
N TYR A 173 0.65 22.57 7.61
CA TYR A 173 1.66 23.49 7.09
C TYR A 173 2.62 22.77 6.15
N PHE A 174 3.07 21.58 6.53
CA PHE A 174 3.97 20.77 5.69
C PHE A 174 3.31 20.40 4.37
N GLN A 175 2.05 19.96 4.38
CA GLN A 175 1.31 19.67 3.16
C GLN A 175 1.16 20.90 2.25
N LYS A 176 0.87 22.08 2.82
CA LYS A 176 0.81 23.34 2.06
C LYS A 176 2.16 23.67 1.41
N LYS A 177 3.26 23.48 2.16
CA LYS A 177 4.62 23.68 1.65
C LYS A 177 4.94 22.73 0.51
N LEU A 178 4.71 21.42 0.67
CA LEU A 178 4.87 20.45 -0.41
C LEU A 178 4.05 20.84 -1.64
N ARG A 179 2.77 21.16 -1.45
CA ARG A 179 1.85 21.50 -2.54
C ARG A 179 2.29 22.75 -3.31
N SER A 180 2.77 23.80 -2.63
CA SER A 180 3.21 25.05 -3.26
C SER A 180 4.39 24.85 -4.20
N HIS A 181 5.31 23.92 -3.90
CA HIS A 181 6.42 23.55 -4.75
C HIS A 181 6.01 22.56 -5.86
N TRP A 182 5.46 21.43 -5.48
CA TRP A 182 5.21 20.32 -6.39
C TRP A 182 4.25 20.64 -7.54
N GLN A 183 3.30 21.56 -7.34
CA GLN A 183 2.40 22.00 -8.41
C GLN A 183 3.09 22.82 -9.51
N LEU A 184 4.29 23.35 -9.25
CA LEU A 184 5.07 24.15 -10.21
C LEU A 184 6.03 23.29 -11.04
N HIS A 185 6.23 22.04 -10.67
CA HIS A 185 7.12 21.14 -11.36
C HIS A 185 6.54 20.71 -12.70
N GLN A 186 7.35 20.76 -13.75
CA GLN A 186 6.99 20.40 -15.11
C GLN A 186 7.72 19.17 -15.64
N SER A 187 8.89 18.90 -15.08
CA SER A 187 9.74 17.75 -15.44
C SER A 187 9.68 16.64 -14.39
N VAL A 188 8.88 16.85 -13.34
CA VAL A 188 8.69 15.88 -12.24
C VAL A 188 7.21 15.59 -12.04
N ALA A 189 6.87 14.32 -11.85
CA ALA A 189 5.54 13.89 -11.39
C ALA A 189 5.64 13.08 -10.10
N TYR A 190 4.52 12.96 -9.42
CA TYR A 190 4.41 12.32 -8.12
C TYR A 190 3.42 11.16 -8.17
N CYS A 191 3.85 9.99 -7.71
CA CYS A 191 2.98 8.84 -7.47
C CYS A 191 2.88 8.62 -5.96
N LEU A 192 1.78 9.09 -5.36
CA LEU A 192 1.57 9.07 -3.91
C LEU A 192 0.64 7.92 -3.55
N TYR A 193 1.08 7.03 -2.69
CA TYR A 193 0.26 5.88 -2.29
C TYR A 193 0.44 5.52 -0.83
N GLY A 194 -0.56 4.83 -0.28
CA GLY A 194 -0.56 4.46 1.12
C GLY A 194 -1.58 3.40 1.46
N SER A 195 -1.42 2.81 2.63
CA SER A 195 -2.23 1.67 3.07
C SER A 195 -3.44 2.05 3.92
N LYS A 196 -3.42 3.20 4.60
CA LYS A 196 -4.53 3.68 5.43
C LYS A 196 -5.53 4.46 4.56
N ARG A 197 -6.47 3.72 3.95
CA ARG A 197 -7.42 4.27 2.99
C ARG A 197 -8.15 5.51 3.50
N HIS A 198 -8.67 5.50 4.73
CA HIS A 198 -9.40 6.62 5.29
C HIS A 198 -8.54 7.90 5.37
N MET A 199 -7.25 7.79 5.76
CA MET A 199 -6.32 8.93 5.81
C MET A 199 -5.98 9.44 4.41
N MET A 200 -5.73 8.54 3.45
CA MET A 200 -5.49 8.91 2.05
C MET A 200 -6.71 9.62 1.46
N MET A 201 -7.93 9.11 1.73
CA MET A 201 -9.16 9.79 1.29
C MET A 201 -9.26 11.20 1.89
N GLU A 202 -8.99 11.38 3.18
CA GLU A 202 -9.00 12.69 3.81
C GLU A 202 -8.03 13.66 3.13
N VAL A 203 -6.78 13.24 2.89
CA VAL A 203 -5.74 14.10 2.27
C VAL A 203 -6.11 14.52 0.84
N PHE A 204 -6.67 13.63 0.03
CA PHE A 204 -6.81 13.85 -1.41
C PHE A 204 -8.22 14.17 -1.90
N THR A 205 -9.26 13.91 -1.11
CA THR A 205 -10.66 14.15 -1.52
C THR A 205 -11.38 15.21 -0.70
N ASP A 206 -10.84 15.63 0.44
CA ASP A 206 -11.36 16.74 1.21
C ASP A 206 -10.96 18.08 0.56
N SER A 207 -11.96 18.88 0.16
CA SER A 207 -11.77 20.17 -0.51
C SER A 207 -11.04 21.22 0.34
N SER A 208 -10.97 21.03 1.66
CA SER A 208 -10.23 21.90 2.58
C SER A 208 -8.73 21.58 2.65
N LYS A 209 -8.30 20.44 2.14
CA LYS A 209 -6.92 19.96 2.26
C LYS A 209 -6.06 20.41 1.07
N PRO A 210 -4.74 20.67 1.29
CA PRO A 210 -3.85 21.19 0.25
C PRO A 210 -3.73 20.28 -0.99
N PHE A 211 -3.79 18.96 -0.80
CA PHE A 211 -3.66 17.99 -1.90
C PHE A 211 -4.97 17.65 -2.61
N TYR A 212 -6.06 18.34 -2.28
CA TYR A 212 -7.32 18.18 -3.04
C TYR A 212 -7.10 18.34 -4.54
N LYS A 213 -7.52 17.35 -5.33
CA LYS A 213 -7.35 17.30 -6.80
C LYS A 213 -5.88 17.48 -7.27
N PHE A 214 -4.91 16.93 -6.55
CA PHE A 214 -3.51 17.03 -6.93
C PHE A 214 -3.14 16.21 -8.17
N GLY A 215 -3.83 15.11 -8.42
CA GLY A 215 -3.57 14.21 -9.54
C GLY A 215 -4.70 13.21 -9.78
N ASN A 216 -4.48 12.26 -10.66
CA ASN A 216 -5.41 11.18 -10.95
C ASN A 216 -5.56 10.26 -9.73
N LEU A 217 -6.81 9.99 -9.34
CA LEU A 217 -7.13 9.04 -8.27
C LEU A 217 -7.33 7.64 -8.86
N MET A 218 -6.52 6.71 -8.42
CA MET A 218 -6.60 5.29 -8.79
C MET A 218 -6.99 4.47 -7.56
N PHE A 219 -8.11 3.77 -7.63
CA PHE A 219 -8.57 2.86 -6.58
C PHE A 219 -8.31 1.43 -7.00
N LEU A 220 -7.50 0.70 -6.22
CA LEU A 220 -7.35 -0.72 -6.49
C LEU A 220 -8.54 -1.48 -5.91
N ASN A 221 -9.11 -2.35 -6.71
CA ASN A 221 -10.15 -3.29 -6.30
C ASN A 221 -9.52 -4.64 -5.88
N LYS A 222 -10.32 -5.56 -5.36
CA LYS A 222 -9.94 -6.98 -5.23
C LYS A 222 -9.60 -7.54 -6.61
N ILE A 223 -8.81 -8.59 -6.66
CA ILE A 223 -8.52 -9.30 -7.91
C ILE A 223 -9.75 -10.09 -8.33
N ASP A 224 -10.10 -10.08 -9.60
CA ASP A 224 -11.26 -10.81 -10.08
C ASP A 224 -11.06 -12.33 -9.97
N THR A 225 -12.12 -13.05 -9.59
CA THR A 225 -12.08 -14.52 -9.40
C THR A 225 -11.51 -15.27 -10.61
N PRO A 226 -11.91 -14.97 -11.86
CA PRO A 226 -11.32 -15.65 -13.03
C PRO A 226 -9.80 -15.48 -13.13
N CYS A 227 -9.28 -14.28 -12.86
CA CYS A 227 -7.84 -13.99 -12.87
C CYS A 227 -7.10 -14.79 -11.79
N LEU A 228 -7.67 -14.91 -10.57
CA LEU A 228 -7.10 -15.74 -9.51
C LEU A 228 -7.11 -17.21 -9.87
N VAL A 229 -8.20 -17.72 -10.43
CA VAL A 229 -8.32 -19.13 -10.84
C VAL A 229 -7.28 -19.49 -11.89
N GLU A 230 -7.13 -18.66 -12.93
CA GLU A 230 -6.10 -18.85 -13.97
C GLU A 230 -4.69 -18.78 -13.37
N PHE A 231 -4.45 -17.83 -12.50
CA PHE A 231 -3.19 -17.70 -11.78
C PHE A 231 -2.87 -18.96 -10.97
N PHE A 232 -3.79 -19.47 -10.16
CA PHE A 232 -3.55 -20.69 -9.37
C PHE A 232 -3.23 -21.87 -10.27
N LYS A 233 -4.01 -22.12 -11.33
CA LYS A 233 -3.77 -23.21 -12.28
C LYS A 233 -2.37 -23.11 -12.92
N SER A 234 -2.02 -21.93 -13.41
CA SER A 234 -0.68 -21.69 -13.98
C SER A 234 0.43 -21.95 -12.99
N ARG A 235 0.30 -21.45 -11.74
CA ARG A 235 1.34 -21.60 -10.73
C ARG A 235 1.51 -23.03 -10.22
N PHE A 236 0.41 -23.81 -10.12
CA PHE A 236 0.50 -25.24 -9.83
C PHE A 236 1.20 -25.99 -10.97
N ALA A 237 0.81 -25.72 -12.22
CA ALA A 237 1.40 -26.34 -13.41
C ALA A 237 2.91 -26.06 -13.55
N ASP A 238 3.38 -24.86 -13.21
CA ASP A 238 4.80 -24.49 -13.21
C ASP A 238 5.68 -25.45 -12.37
N THR A 239 5.08 -26.19 -11.44
CA THR A 239 5.77 -27.12 -10.53
C THR A 239 5.38 -28.58 -10.76
N GLY A 240 4.68 -28.88 -11.85
CA GLY A 240 4.23 -30.22 -12.20
C GLY A 240 3.07 -30.75 -11.36
N LYS A 241 2.34 -29.86 -10.66
CA LYS A 241 1.12 -30.18 -9.92
C LYS A 241 -0.09 -29.58 -10.64
N GLU A 242 -1.26 -30.08 -10.30
CA GLU A 242 -2.54 -29.56 -10.81
C GLU A 242 -3.43 -29.07 -9.67
N ILE A 243 -4.35 -28.18 -9.97
CA ILE A 243 -5.45 -27.80 -9.09
C ILE A 243 -6.76 -27.87 -9.87
N ASN A 244 -7.76 -28.56 -9.33
CA ASN A 244 -9.05 -28.64 -9.99
C ASN A 244 -9.82 -27.30 -9.94
N ASP A 245 -10.81 -27.18 -10.80
CA ASP A 245 -11.57 -25.94 -10.97
C ASP A 245 -12.30 -25.53 -9.70
N GLU A 246 -12.93 -26.48 -9.03
CA GLU A 246 -13.68 -26.25 -7.79
C GLU A 246 -12.76 -25.80 -6.64
N ALA A 247 -11.59 -26.41 -6.50
CA ALA A 247 -10.60 -26.03 -5.48
C ALA A 247 -10.05 -24.63 -5.72
N SER A 248 -9.76 -24.26 -6.98
CA SER A 248 -9.27 -22.93 -7.31
C SER A 248 -10.31 -21.84 -7.04
N HIS A 249 -11.58 -22.07 -7.38
CA HIS A 249 -12.67 -21.16 -7.01
C HIS A 249 -12.90 -21.10 -5.49
N LEU A 250 -12.74 -22.22 -4.79
CA LEU A 250 -12.85 -22.25 -3.32
C LEU A 250 -11.77 -21.41 -2.66
N ILE A 251 -10.51 -21.47 -3.12
CA ILE A 251 -9.46 -20.59 -2.59
C ILE A 251 -9.89 -19.12 -2.71
N ALA A 252 -10.27 -18.67 -3.91
CA ALA A 252 -10.68 -17.29 -4.15
C ALA A 252 -11.84 -16.86 -3.24
N LYS A 253 -12.85 -17.73 -3.08
CA LYS A 253 -14.01 -17.50 -2.23
C LYS A 253 -13.67 -17.40 -0.74
N LEU A 254 -12.86 -18.32 -0.21
CA LEU A 254 -12.51 -18.37 1.22
C LEU A 254 -11.71 -17.16 1.68
N VAL A 255 -10.91 -16.59 0.77
CA VAL A 255 -10.11 -15.39 1.06
C VAL A 255 -10.76 -14.11 0.53
N ASP A 256 -12.01 -14.18 0.05
CA ASP A 256 -12.76 -13.03 -0.48
C ASP A 256 -11.93 -12.23 -1.51
N ASN A 257 -11.26 -12.95 -2.41
CA ASN A 257 -10.39 -12.38 -3.45
C ASN A 257 -9.27 -11.45 -2.94
N HIS A 258 -8.90 -11.55 -1.66
CA HIS A 258 -7.84 -10.73 -1.08
C HIS A 258 -6.46 -11.18 -1.57
N PRO A 259 -5.68 -10.33 -2.28
CA PRO A 259 -4.47 -10.75 -2.99
C PRO A 259 -3.43 -11.47 -2.13
N TYR A 260 -3.19 -10.98 -0.92
CA TYR A 260 -2.23 -11.56 0.01
C TYR A 260 -2.65 -12.96 0.47
N TYR A 261 -3.92 -13.09 0.92
CA TYR A 261 -4.42 -14.36 1.41
C TYR A 261 -4.65 -15.37 0.28
N ALA A 262 -4.93 -14.90 -0.94
CA ALA A 262 -5.02 -15.75 -2.12
C ALA A 262 -3.69 -16.50 -2.36
N GLN A 263 -2.57 -15.81 -2.29
CA GLN A 263 -1.26 -16.43 -2.43
C GLN A 263 -0.89 -17.30 -1.22
N GLN A 264 -1.22 -16.88 0.01
CA GLN A 264 -0.91 -17.63 1.21
C GLN A 264 -1.70 -18.95 1.27
N LEU A 265 -3.02 -18.91 1.02
CA LEU A 265 -3.85 -20.12 1.03
C LEU A 265 -3.49 -21.05 -0.13
N ALA A 266 -3.22 -20.51 -1.32
CA ALA A 266 -2.75 -21.30 -2.46
C ALA A 266 -1.41 -22.00 -2.14
N GLN A 267 -0.47 -21.32 -1.47
CA GLN A 267 0.78 -21.94 -1.03
C GLN A 267 0.55 -23.08 -0.04
N LEU A 268 -0.29 -22.86 0.97
CA LEU A 268 -0.60 -23.89 1.97
C LEU A 268 -1.30 -25.10 1.34
N SER A 269 -2.16 -24.88 0.35
CA SER A 269 -2.79 -25.94 -0.44
C SER A 269 -1.76 -26.66 -1.31
N TRP A 270 -0.88 -25.93 -1.99
CA TRP A 270 0.17 -26.51 -2.83
C TRP A 270 1.14 -27.39 -2.01
N LEU A 271 1.51 -26.98 -0.80
CA LEU A 271 2.38 -27.78 0.10
C LEU A 271 1.76 -29.11 0.50
N ARG A 272 0.42 -29.18 0.60
CA ARG A 272 -0.34 -30.40 0.94
C ARG A 272 -0.66 -31.27 -0.26
N THR A 273 -0.51 -30.75 -1.47
CA THR A 273 -0.81 -31.45 -2.71
C THR A 273 0.39 -32.31 -3.15
N LYS A 274 0.11 -33.57 -3.51
CA LYS A 274 1.09 -34.42 -4.22
C LYS A 274 0.98 -34.16 -5.72
N ASP A 275 -0.11 -34.53 -6.31
CA ASP A 275 -0.36 -34.44 -7.77
C ASP A 275 -1.47 -33.43 -8.08
N VAL A 276 -2.70 -33.63 -7.55
CA VAL A 276 -3.88 -32.80 -7.81
C VAL A 276 -4.42 -32.21 -6.51
N CYS A 277 -4.56 -30.90 -6.45
CA CYS A 277 -5.19 -30.18 -5.33
C CYS A 277 -6.71 -30.25 -5.45
N THR A 278 -7.35 -30.81 -4.43
CA THR A 278 -8.82 -30.97 -4.32
C THR A 278 -9.42 -29.96 -3.33
N VAL A 279 -10.75 -29.92 -3.27
CA VAL A 279 -11.53 -29.10 -2.33
C VAL A 279 -11.18 -29.45 -0.88
N GLU A 280 -10.96 -30.72 -0.56
CA GLU A 280 -10.60 -31.21 0.77
C GLU A 280 -9.25 -30.63 1.21
N ILE A 281 -8.25 -30.69 0.34
CA ILE A 281 -6.90 -30.12 0.59
C ILE A 281 -7.00 -28.61 0.87
N VAL A 282 -7.82 -27.89 0.09
CA VAL A 282 -8.02 -26.45 0.32
C VAL A 282 -8.69 -26.17 1.67
N ARG A 283 -9.69 -26.97 2.06
CA ARG A 283 -10.36 -26.83 3.35
C ARG A 283 -9.41 -27.09 4.53
N GLU A 284 -8.59 -28.14 4.46
CA GLU A 284 -7.55 -28.44 5.45
C GLU A 284 -6.52 -27.30 5.52
N ALA A 285 -6.08 -26.78 4.39
CA ALA A 285 -5.17 -25.65 4.32
C ALA A 285 -5.76 -24.37 4.92
N HIS A 286 -7.05 -24.12 4.68
CA HIS A 286 -7.76 -22.98 5.24
C HIS A 286 -7.92 -23.08 6.75
N THR A 287 -8.29 -24.26 7.28
CA THR A 287 -8.35 -24.51 8.73
C THR A 287 -7.00 -24.24 9.37
N ALA A 288 -5.93 -24.78 8.82
CA ALA A 288 -4.57 -24.53 9.33
C ALA A 288 -4.17 -23.05 9.27
N LEU A 289 -4.61 -22.29 8.24
CA LEU A 289 -4.38 -20.84 8.15
C LEU A 289 -5.11 -20.08 9.25
N VAL A 290 -6.37 -20.43 9.52
CA VAL A 290 -7.17 -19.83 10.59
C VAL A 290 -6.56 -20.11 11.96
N GLU A 291 -6.15 -21.36 12.22
CA GLU A 291 -5.47 -21.76 13.46
C GLU A 291 -4.14 -21.01 13.65
N GLN A 292 -3.32 -20.89 12.58
CA GLN A 292 -2.06 -20.15 12.61
C GLN A 292 -2.24 -18.69 13.01
N LEU A 293 -3.34 -18.06 12.59
CA LEU A 293 -3.62 -16.64 12.84
C LEU A 293 -4.47 -16.41 14.11
N SER A 294 -4.99 -17.45 14.73
CA SER A 294 -5.95 -17.34 15.85
C SER A 294 -5.43 -16.52 17.02
N LEU A 295 -4.17 -16.70 17.43
CA LEU A 295 -3.58 -15.94 18.53
C LEU A 295 -3.49 -14.42 18.21
N LEU A 296 -3.14 -14.07 16.96
CA LEU A 296 -3.18 -12.69 16.50
C LEU A 296 -4.60 -12.12 16.56
N PHE A 297 -5.58 -12.91 16.14
CA PHE A 297 -7.00 -12.51 16.15
C PHE A 297 -7.55 -12.33 17.57
N VAL A 298 -7.17 -13.18 18.49
CA VAL A 298 -7.48 -13.00 19.92
C VAL A 298 -6.91 -11.67 20.42
N THR A 299 -5.62 -11.40 20.16
CA THR A 299 -4.96 -10.14 20.57
C THR A 299 -5.68 -8.92 20.02
N ILE A 300 -6.06 -8.92 18.73
CA ILE A 300 -6.83 -7.83 18.12
C ILE A 300 -8.18 -7.68 18.81
N THR A 301 -8.89 -8.79 19.03
CA THR A 301 -10.25 -8.81 19.59
C THR A 301 -10.29 -8.31 21.03
N GLU A 302 -9.28 -8.63 21.84
CA GLU A 302 -9.14 -8.18 23.23
C GLU A 302 -8.97 -6.65 23.36
N THR A 303 -8.52 -5.96 22.32
CA THR A 303 -8.44 -4.49 22.32
C THR A 303 -9.77 -3.80 22.05
N LEU A 304 -10.80 -4.56 21.66
CA LEU A 304 -12.09 -4.01 21.26
C LEU A 304 -13.04 -3.86 22.46
N THR A 305 -13.80 -2.78 22.45
CA THR A 305 -14.88 -2.59 23.43
C THR A 305 -16.07 -3.51 23.16
N THR A 306 -16.88 -3.78 24.18
CA THR A 306 -18.10 -4.58 24.03
C THR A 306 -19.02 -4.04 22.94
N GLN A 307 -19.13 -2.69 22.77
CA GLN A 307 -19.97 -2.10 21.73
C GLN A 307 -19.39 -2.31 20.33
N GLN A 308 -18.09 -2.32 20.17
CA GLN A 308 -17.43 -2.67 18.91
C GLN A 308 -17.64 -4.14 18.57
N LEU A 309 -17.50 -5.04 19.53
CA LEU A 309 -17.77 -6.47 19.33
C LEU A 309 -19.22 -6.74 18.95
N ASN A 310 -20.17 -6.11 19.63
CA ASN A 310 -21.60 -6.23 19.32
C ASN A 310 -21.92 -5.73 17.91
N TYR A 311 -21.29 -4.64 17.49
CA TYR A 311 -21.40 -4.13 16.11
C TYR A 311 -20.81 -5.11 15.08
N LEU A 312 -19.62 -5.67 15.34
CA LEU A 312 -19.00 -6.68 14.46
C LEU A 312 -19.87 -7.95 14.38
N LYS A 313 -20.48 -8.37 15.49
CA LYS A 313 -21.37 -9.52 15.52
C LYS A 313 -22.61 -9.32 14.64
N ALA A 314 -23.22 -8.13 14.69
CA ALA A 314 -24.33 -7.77 13.80
C ALA A 314 -23.91 -7.73 12.33
N LEU A 315 -22.71 -7.19 12.04
CA LEU A 315 -22.16 -7.11 10.69
C LEU A 315 -21.88 -8.50 10.09
N ILE A 316 -21.32 -9.43 10.89
CA ILE A 316 -21.04 -10.82 10.46
C ILE A 316 -22.33 -11.61 10.22
N ALA A 317 -23.39 -11.30 10.94
CA ALA A 317 -24.71 -11.87 10.73
C ALA A 317 -25.44 -11.29 9.49
N ASP A 318 -24.78 -10.40 8.73
CA ASP A 318 -25.31 -9.72 7.54
C ASP A 318 -26.60 -8.91 7.80
N GLU A 319 -26.71 -8.33 9.00
CA GLU A 319 -27.84 -7.47 9.35
C GLU A 319 -27.84 -6.20 8.49
N LYS A 320 -28.92 -5.99 7.74
CA LYS A 320 -29.02 -4.86 6.79
C LYS A 320 -29.37 -3.54 7.49
N ALA A 321 -30.08 -3.60 8.59
CA ALA A 321 -30.59 -2.41 9.30
C ALA A 321 -30.06 -2.36 10.75
N ILE A 322 -28.72 -2.33 10.91
CA ILE A 322 -28.07 -2.38 12.24
C ILE A 322 -28.55 -1.25 13.18
N SER A 323 -29.01 -0.11 12.60
CA SER A 323 -29.54 1.02 13.36
C SER A 323 -31.02 0.89 13.76
N SER A 324 -31.70 -0.18 13.38
CA SER A 324 -33.09 -0.42 13.82
C SER A 324 -33.14 -0.79 15.28
N THR A 325 -34.20 -0.41 15.98
CA THR A 325 -34.39 -0.70 17.40
C THR A 325 -34.34 -2.21 17.69
N GLU A 326 -34.93 -3.00 16.80
CA GLU A 326 -34.95 -4.47 16.93
C GLU A 326 -33.53 -5.08 16.86
N VAL A 327 -32.74 -4.69 15.86
CA VAL A 327 -31.35 -5.20 15.70
C VAL A 327 -30.46 -4.69 16.81
N MET A 328 -30.56 -3.42 17.19
CA MET A 328 -29.81 -2.87 18.33
C MET A 328 -30.11 -3.64 19.63
N HIS A 329 -31.37 -3.94 19.89
CA HIS A 329 -31.75 -4.74 21.07
C HIS A 329 -31.19 -6.16 20.99
N ARG A 330 -31.34 -6.84 19.84
CA ARG A 330 -30.85 -8.22 19.60
C ARG A 330 -29.35 -8.34 19.86
N TYR A 331 -28.57 -7.37 19.42
CA TYR A 331 -27.10 -7.35 19.54
C TYR A 331 -26.59 -6.51 20.72
N GLN A 332 -27.46 -6.05 21.60
CA GLN A 332 -27.10 -5.24 22.78
C GLN A 332 -26.29 -3.98 22.42
N ILE A 333 -26.64 -3.33 21.32
CA ILE A 333 -26.05 -2.06 20.90
C ILE A 333 -26.83 -0.92 21.56
N SER A 334 -26.13 -0.06 22.29
CA SER A 334 -26.76 0.91 23.20
C SER A 334 -27.50 2.06 22.48
N SER A 335 -27.01 2.47 21.30
CA SER A 335 -27.59 3.61 20.55
C SER A 335 -27.00 3.70 19.13
N THR A 336 -27.66 4.50 18.26
CA THR A 336 -27.15 4.84 16.94
C THR A 336 -25.82 5.62 17.01
N THR A 337 -25.64 6.44 18.04
CA THR A 337 -24.36 7.13 18.30
C THR A 337 -23.26 6.12 18.61
N SER A 338 -23.56 5.05 19.34
CA SER A 338 -22.61 3.96 19.62
C SER A 338 -22.21 3.23 18.34
N ILE A 339 -23.15 2.98 17.41
CA ILE A 339 -22.86 2.42 16.08
C ILE A 339 -21.87 3.29 15.33
N SER A 340 -22.14 4.59 15.23
CA SER A 340 -21.28 5.54 14.51
C SER A 340 -19.88 5.61 15.10
N ARG A 341 -19.75 5.65 16.44
CA ARG A 341 -18.46 5.65 17.13
C ARG A 341 -17.71 4.33 16.93
N SER A 342 -18.39 3.19 17.07
CA SER A 342 -17.78 1.86 16.86
C SER A 342 -17.29 1.70 15.43
N LYS A 343 -18.12 2.06 14.44
CA LYS A 343 -17.76 2.05 13.02
C LYS A 343 -16.51 2.92 12.75
N ALA A 344 -16.50 4.16 13.23
CA ALA A 344 -15.37 5.07 13.03
C ALA A 344 -14.08 4.53 13.66
N ALA A 345 -14.15 3.99 14.89
CA ALA A 345 -12.99 3.41 15.56
C ALA A 345 -12.48 2.14 14.86
N LEU A 346 -13.36 1.27 14.40
CA LEU A 346 -12.98 0.04 13.67
C LEU A 346 -12.35 0.34 12.31
N ILE A 347 -12.80 1.40 11.62
CA ILE A 347 -12.17 1.88 10.37
C ILE A 347 -10.80 2.50 10.69
N LYS A 348 -10.70 3.34 11.73
CA LYS A 348 -9.43 3.94 12.14
C LYS A 348 -8.37 2.90 12.50
N ASN A 349 -8.79 1.76 13.06
CA ASN A 349 -7.91 0.65 13.45
C ASN A 349 -7.70 -0.38 12.33
N ASP A 350 -8.07 -0.07 11.08
CA ASP A 350 -7.92 -0.95 9.91
C ASP A 350 -8.60 -2.34 10.04
N ILE A 351 -9.63 -2.46 10.89
CA ILE A 351 -10.44 -3.69 11.02
C ILE A 351 -11.52 -3.71 9.94
N LEU A 352 -12.15 -2.57 9.72
CA LEU A 352 -13.17 -2.41 8.68
C LEU A 352 -12.71 -1.42 7.60
N ASP A 353 -13.21 -1.61 6.40
CA ASP A 353 -13.12 -0.66 5.28
C ASP A 353 -14.49 -0.03 5.01
N ASN A 354 -14.48 1.18 4.49
CA ASN A 354 -15.68 1.88 4.06
C ASN A 354 -15.49 2.35 2.61
N LYS A 355 -16.14 1.65 1.69
CA LYS A 355 -16.14 2.01 0.28
C LYS A 355 -17.51 2.57 -0.10
N ALA A 356 -17.60 3.88 -0.24
CA ALA A 356 -18.85 4.59 -0.62
C ALA A 356 -20.08 4.23 0.25
N GLY A 357 -19.87 3.98 1.55
CA GLY A 357 -20.94 3.62 2.49
C GLY A 357 -21.06 2.12 2.74
N GLU A 358 -20.52 1.30 1.87
CA GLU A 358 -20.44 -0.15 2.06
C GLU A 358 -19.31 -0.50 3.03
N ILE A 359 -19.67 -1.21 4.10
CA ILE A 359 -18.74 -1.62 5.15
C ILE A 359 -18.37 -3.09 4.96
N SER A 360 -17.07 -3.36 4.96
CA SER A 360 -16.52 -4.70 4.86
C SER A 360 -15.33 -4.89 5.81
N PHE A 361 -15.02 -6.13 6.16
CA PHE A 361 -13.79 -6.45 6.87
C PHE A 361 -12.59 -6.25 5.94
N GLN A 362 -11.51 -5.68 6.47
CA GLN A 362 -10.24 -5.62 5.73
C GLN A 362 -9.56 -6.97 5.66
N ASP A 363 -9.68 -7.78 6.73
CA ASP A 363 -9.12 -9.13 6.81
C ASP A 363 -10.24 -10.17 6.73
N PRO A 364 -10.37 -10.91 5.63
CA PRO A 364 -11.40 -11.93 5.45
C PRO A 364 -11.21 -13.14 6.35
N ILE A 365 -9.98 -13.46 6.75
CA ILE A 365 -9.70 -14.59 7.64
C ILE A 365 -10.10 -14.22 9.07
N TYR A 366 -9.88 -12.97 9.48
CA TYR A 366 -10.38 -12.48 10.77
C TYR A 366 -11.92 -12.50 10.84
N ALA A 367 -12.60 -12.07 9.78
CA ALA A 367 -14.05 -12.15 9.71
C ALA A 367 -14.55 -13.60 9.82
N TYR A 368 -13.89 -14.53 9.13
CA TYR A 368 -14.21 -15.96 9.21
C TYR A 368 -13.98 -16.49 10.62
N TRP A 369 -12.85 -16.21 11.24
CA TRP A 369 -12.52 -16.64 12.60
C TRP A 369 -13.51 -16.08 13.63
N LEU A 370 -13.87 -14.81 13.55
CA LEU A 370 -14.91 -14.22 14.42
C LEU A 370 -16.23 -14.98 14.28
N LYS A 371 -16.62 -15.35 13.07
CA LYS A 371 -17.87 -16.07 12.77
C LYS A 371 -17.86 -17.48 13.32
N THR A 372 -16.76 -18.22 13.15
CA THR A 372 -16.73 -19.68 13.41
C THR A 372 -16.17 -20.05 14.77
N GLU A 373 -15.29 -19.21 15.35
CA GLU A 373 -14.60 -19.54 16.59
C GLU A 373 -14.98 -18.63 17.76
N TYR A 374 -15.13 -17.32 17.52
CA TYR A 374 -15.32 -16.38 18.62
C TYR A 374 -16.79 -16.18 19.01
N PHE A 375 -17.68 -15.97 18.04
CA PHE A 375 -19.10 -15.71 18.31
C PHE A 375 -19.97 -16.98 18.39
N THR A 376 -19.42 -18.15 18.13
CA THR A 376 -20.11 -19.43 18.29
C THR A 376 -19.99 -20.02 19.70
N LYS A 377 -19.08 -19.50 20.50
CA LYS A 377 -18.95 -19.78 21.93
C LYS A 377 -19.89 -18.84 22.68
#